data_72f1c46a66fad8628af83f871e64edec
#
_entry.id   72f1c46a66fad8628af83f871e64edec
#
_cell.length_a   1.000
_cell.length_b   1.000
_cell.length_c   1.000
_cell.angle_alpha   90.00
_cell.angle_beta   90.00
_cell.angle_gamma   90.00
#
_symmetry.space_group_name_H-M   'P 1'
#
loop_
_entity.id
_entity.type
_entity.pdbx_description
1 polymer ?
#
loop_
_entity_poly.entity_id
_entity_poly.type
_entity_poly.pdbx_seq_one_letter_code
_entity_poly.pdbx_strand_id
1 'polypeptide(L)'
;MIKRFSKKQLKVLRWWHKNSPHYSRDAIICDGAVRSGKTFCMSLSFIIWSFYENGGSDFALCGKTISSLRRNMVTPIIPLLNSLGFVCEDKLSRNILTVSYGGVTNRFYLFGGKDESSASLIQGMTLSGVLFDEAALMPRSFVEQALARCSVNGSRFWFNCNPEHPEHWFYLEWIKKAERKNALYLHFTMDDNPSLSDRVKRRYENLYSGVFYERFVKGRWVAVYGAVYPFMSDEKMYCDVPTGGFDRYAVSIDYGTVNPASMGLWGRQNGVWYRIDEYYFDSRKEGCQRTDEEHYDALCRLCGDRKISAVAVDPSAASFIEVVRRHGKFSVKPAQNSVVNGIRRVTQTLKDGSIRICNTCAASRREFMLYKWDTAKRDDVPVKKNDHAMDDIRYFVTTIMDGGTGAVAFAAER
;
A
#
# COMPACT_ATOMS: atom_id res chain seq x y z
N MET A 1 -16.97 6.58 -18.98
CA MET A 1 -18.32 7.03 -18.53
C MET A 1 -18.95 5.93 -17.70
N ILE A 2 -19.39 6.22 -16.45
CA ILE A 2 -20.05 5.22 -15.59
C ILE A 2 -21.44 4.95 -16.18
N LYS A 3 -21.63 3.73 -16.64
CA LYS A 3 -22.90 3.33 -17.29
C LYS A 3 -24.00 2.92 -16.29
N ARG A 4 -23.62 2.47 -15.07
CA ARG A 4 -24.59 1.94 -14.10
C ARG A 4 -23.98 1.88 -12.69
N PHE A 5 -24.77 2.12 -11.65
CA PHE A 5 -24.45 1.85 -10.25
C PHE A 5 -25.14 0.60 -9.75
N SER A 6 -24.49 -0.19 -8.89
CA SER A 6 -25.14 -1.29 -8.16
C SER A 6 -26.10 -0.75 -7.09
N LYS A 7 -27.02 -1.60 -6.62
CA LYS A 7 -27.93 -1.25 -5.50
C LYS A 7 -27.15 -0.77 -4.26
N LYS A 8 -26.02 -1.40 -3.96
CA LYS A 8 -25.17 -1.05 -2.82
C LYS A 8 -24.47 0.30 -3.02
N GLN A 9 -23.95 0.57 -4.21
CA GLN A 9 -23.37 1.86 -4.58
C GLN A 9 -24.41 2.98 -4.50
N LEU A 10 -25.66 2.75 -4.97
CA LEU A 10 -26.75 3.71 -4.83
C LEU A 10 -27.10 4.00 -3.37
N LYS A 11 -26.98 3.00 -2.47
CA LYS A 11 -27.15 3.21 -1.04
C LYS A 11 -26.07 4.15 -0.48
N VAL A 12 -24.81 3.98 -0.89
CA VAL A 12 -23.70 4.90 -0.51
C VAL A 12 -23.98 6.32 -0.99
N LEU A 13 -24.50 6.50 -2.18
CA LEU A 13 -24.77 7.83 -2.75
C LEU A 13 -25.93 8.57 -2.05
N ARG A 14 -26.83 7.85 -1.37
CA ARG A 14 -28.12 8.39 -0.89
C ARG A 14 -28.35 8.25 0.62
N TRP A 15 -27.46 7.60 1.38
CA TRP A 15 -27.72 7.29 2.79
C TRP A 15 -28.02 8.53 3.65
N TRP A 16 -27.41 9.64 3.33
CA TRP A 16 -27.51 10.93 4.01
C TRP A 16 -28.73 11.78 3.57
N HIS A 17 -29.43 11.39 2.51
CA HIS A 17 -30.57 12.14 2.00
C HIS A 17 -31.78 11.95 2.90
N LYS A 18 -32.57 13.03 3.14
CA LYS A 18 -33.72 13.04 4.05
C LYS A 18 -34.77 11.95 3.82
N ASN A 19 -34.91 11.47 2.59
CA ASN A 19 -35.80 10.36 2.25
C ASN A 19 -35.16 8.97 2.39
N SER A 20 -33.93 8.90 2.90
CA SER A 20 -33.24 7.63 3.14
C SER A 20 -33.64 7.06 4.51
N PRO A 21 -33.87 5.74 4.63
CA PRO A 21 -34.08 5.10 5.94
C PRO A 21 -32.82 5.18 6.84
N HIS A 22 -31.72 5.65 6.30
CA HIS A 22 -30.42 5.80 7.01
C HIS A 22 -30.09 7.27 7.31
N TYR A 23 -31.00 8.20 7.09
CA TYR A 23 -30.75 9.65 7.24
C TYR A 23 -30.28 10.04 8.65
N SER A 24 -30.76 9.35 9.69
CA SER A 24 -30.39 9.59 11.09
C SER A 24 -28.99 9.06 11.48
N ARG A 25 -28.30 8.41 10.58
CA ARG A 25 -26.95 7.90 10.86
C ARG A 25 -25.90 9.03 10.79
N ASP A 26 -24.92 8.98 11.68
CA ASP A 26 -23.82 9.95 11.74
C ASP A 26 -22.65 9.54 10.83
N ALA A 27 -22.56 8.27 10.50
CA ALA A 27 -21.44 7.74 9.72
C ALA A 27 -21.86 6.68 8.71
N ILE A 28 -21.02 6.49 7.69
CA ILE A 28 -21.04 5.33 6.81
C ILE A 28 -19.67 4.66 6.77
N ILE A 29 -19.66 3.34 6.88
CA ILE A 29 -18.46 2.50 6.77
C ILE A 29 -18.62 1.58 5.58
N CYS A 30 -17.72 1.67 4.60
CA CYS A 30 -17.65 0.79 3.46
C CYS A 30 -16.32 0.02 3.50
N ASP A 31 -16.36 -1.27 3.85
CA ASP A 31 -15.20 -2.15 3.78
C ASP A 31 -15.33 -3.19 2.68
N GLY A 32 -14.29 -3.98 2.47
CA GLY A 32 -14.35 -5.14 1.58
C GLY A 32 -13.32 -5.15 0.47
N ALA A 33 -13.60 -5.92 -0.58
CA ALA A 33 -12.68 -6.24 -1.67
C ALA A 33 -12.13 -5.01 -2.41
N VAL A 34 -10.91 -5.13 -2.95
CA VAL A 34 -10.34 -4.14 -3.87
C VAL A 34 -11.18 -4.06 -5.16
N ARG A 35 -11.10 -2.93 -5.87
CA ARG A 35 -11.83 -2.70 -7.14
C ARG A 35 -13.37 -2.82 -7.06
N SER A 36 -13.94 -2.85 -5.88
CA SER A 36 -15.39 -2.88 -5.67
C SER A 36 -16.08 -1.51 -5.90
N GLY A 37 -15.31 -0.45 -6.15
CA GLY A 37 -15.83 0.89 -6.44
C GLY A 37 -16.14 1.73 -5.20
N LYS A 38 -15.71 1.29 -4.00
CA LYS A 38 -15.94 2.00 -2.73
C LYS A 38 -15.45 3.45 -2.77
N THR A 39 -14.13 3.65 -2.99
CA THR A 39 -13.50 4.99 -2.97
C THR A 39 -14.25 5.98 -3.86
N PHE A 40 -14.58 5.57 -5.08
CA PHE A 40 -15.30 6.40 -6.03
C PHE A 40 -16.69 6.82 -5.51
N CYS A 41 -17.52 5.86 -5.07
CA CYS A 41 -18.87 6.15 -4.58
C CYS A 41 -18.84 6.96 -3.27
N MET A 42 -17.88 6.68 -2.38
CA MET A 42 -17.71 7.42 -1.14
C MET A 42 -17.32 8.88 -1.40
N SER A 43 -16.37 9.12 -2.30
CA SER A 43 -15.93 10.46 -2.67
C SER A 43 -17.07 11.27 -3.30
N LEU A 44 -17.79 10.68 -4.25
CA LEU A 44 -18.92 11.34 -4.90
C LEU A 44 -20.04 11.64 -3.88
N SER A 45 -20.38 10.67 -3.03
CA SER A 45 -21.36 10.82 -1.96
C SER A 45 -21.02 11.96 -1.01
N PHE A 46 -19.78 12.02 -0.55
CA PHE A 46 -19.30 13.02 0.38
C PHE A 46 -19.35 14.45 -0.21
N ILE A 47 -18.87 14.61 -1.44
CA ILE A 47 -18.86 15.92 -2.09
C ILE A 47 -20.30 16.38 -2.36
N ILE A 48 -21.19 15.54 -2.90
CA ILE A 48 -22.59 15.95 -3.14
C ILE A 48 -23.29 16.28 -1.82
N TRP A 49 -23.10 15.49 -0.76
CA TRP A 49 -23.66 15.76 0.55
C TRP A 49 -23.19 17.12 1.11
N SER A 50 -21.92 17.47 0.94
CA SER A 50 -21.38 18.72 1.46
C SER A 50 -22.07 19.97 0.90
N PHE A 51 -22.61 19.89 -0.33
CA PHE A 51 -23.40 20.96 -0.92
C PHE A 51 -24.90 20.91 -0.55
N TYR A 52 -25.37 19.73 -0.18
CA TYR A 52 -26.78 19.56 0.20
C TYR A 52 -27.04 20.07 1.62
N GLU A 53 -26.14 19.83 2.56
CA GLU A 53 -26.35 20.13 3.99
C GLU A 53 -25.54 21.35 4.47
N ASN A 54 -24.33 21.61 3.90
CA ASN A 54 -23.33 22.50 4.49
C ASN A 54 -22.61 23.36 3.44
N GLY A 55 -23.33 24.29 2.82
CA GLY A 55 -22.72 25.22 1.87
C GLY A 55 -21.78 26.22 2.55
N GLY A 56 -20.62 26.51 1.90
CA GLY A 56 -19.64 27.49 2.39
C GLY A 56 -18.77 26.97 3.55
N SER A 57 -18.59 25.68 3.68
CA SER A 57 -17.97 25.03 4.84
C SER A 57 -16.63 24.36 4.52
N ASP A 58 -15.95 23.95 5.59
CA ASP A 58 -14.68 23.25 5.58
C ASP A 58 -14.86 21.75 5.87
N PHE A 59 -14.17 20.93 5.08
CA PHE A 59 -14.21 19.48 5.16
C PHE A 59 -12.80 18.89 5.14
N ALA A 60 -12.62 17.68 5.62
CA ALA A 60 -11.36 16.95 5.49
C ALA A 60 -11.48 15.73 4.57
N LEU A 61 -10.46 15.55 3.73
CA LEU A 61 -10.17 14.32 3.00
C LEU A 61 -8.88 13.74 3.57
N CYS A 62 -8.96 12.57 4.19
CA CYS A 62 -7.86 11.93 4.88
C CYS A 62 -7.45 10.63 4.17
N GLY A 63 -6.15 10.44 3.97
CA GLY A 63 -5.58 9.22 3.40
C GLY A 63 -4.29 8.85 4.10
N LYS A 64 -3.70 7.69 3.80
CA LYS A 64 -2.40 7.29 4.36
C LYS A 64 -1.31 8.31 4.03
N THR A 65 -1.30 8.82 2.80
CA THR A 65 -0.46 9.95 2.37
C THR A 65 -1.25 10.88 1.47
N ILE A 66 -0.89 12.16 1.43
CA ILE A 66 -1.52 13.14 0.54
C ILE A 66 -1.37 12.73 -0.93
N SER A 67 -0.21 12.20 -1.32
CA SER A 67 0.06 11.75 -2.68
C SER A 67 -0.84 10.58 -3.10
N SER A 68 -1.04 9.57 -2.24
CA SER A 68 -1.96 8.46 -2.52
C SER A 68 -3.41 8.93 -2.57
N LEU A 69 -3.82 9.81 -1.64
CA LEU A 69 -5.15 10.39 -1.59
C LEU A 69 -5.48 11.16 -2.89
N ARG A 70 -4.56 12.00 -3.37
CA ARG A 70 -4.73 12.71 -4.64
C ARG A 70 -4.88 11.74 -5.81
N ARG A 71 -3.94 10.81 -5.95
CA ARG A 71 -3.95 9.84 -7.05
C ARG A 71 -5.19 8.95 -7.06
N ASN A 72 -5.64 8.49 -5.90
CA ASN A 72 -6.71 7.48 -5.81
C ASN A 72 -8.12 8.12 -5.76
N MET A 73 -8.24 9.34 -5.27
CA MET A 73 -9.53 9.98 -5.03
C MET A 73 -9.67 11.33 -5.76
N VAL A 74 -8.79 12.31 -5.49
CA VAL A 74 -8.99 13.70 -5.95
C VAL A 74 -8.88 13.78 -7.47
N THR A 75 -7.78 13.30 -8.05
CA THR A 75 -7.56 13.38 -9.50
C THR A 75 -8.65 12.66 -10.31
N PRO A 76 -9.10 11.45 -9.93
CA PRO A 76 -10.16 10.76 -10.67
C PRO A 76 -11.55 11.37 -10.54
N ILE A 77 -11.88 12.08 -9.44
CA ILE A 77 -13.23 12.62 -9.23
C ILE A 77 -13.46 13.97 -9.92
N ILE A 78 -12.43 14.79 -10.10
CA ILE A 78 -12.54 16.14 -10.69
C ILE A 78 -13.20 16.13 -12.06
N PRO A 79 -12.82 15.31 -13.04
CA PRO A 79 -13.47 15.30 -14.36
C PRO A 79 -14.96 14.98 -14.29
N LEU A 80 -15.36 14.10 -13.38
CA LEU A 80 -16.78 13.79 -13.18
C LEU A 80 -17.52 14.98 -12.55
N LEU A 81 -16.98 15.59 -11.52
CA LEU A 81 -17.60 16.77 -10.88
C LEU A 81 -17.77 17.90 -11.88
N ASN A 82 -16.76 18.17 -12.70
CA ASN A 82 -16.86 19.18 -13.77
C ASN A 82 -17.98 18.83 -14.76
N SER A 83 -18.15 17.54 -15.12
CA SER A 83 -19.24 17.11 -16.01
C SER A 83 -20.62 17.24 -15.38
N LEU A 84 -20.71 17.31 -14.05
CA LEU A 84 -21.93 17.54 -13.28
C LEU A 84 -22.20 19.04 -13.01
N GLY A 85 -21.36 19.94 -13.55
CA GLY A 85 -21.51 21.39 -13.40
C GLY A 85 -20.81 21.99 -12.17
N PHE A 86 -20.02 21.21 -11.45
CA PHE A 86 -19.15 21.76 -10.41
C PHE A 86 -17.90 22.38 -11.01
N VAL A 87 -17.34 23.38 -10.36
CA VAL A 87 -16.04 23.96 -10.69
C VAL A 87 -15.04 23.53 -9.61
N CYS A 88 -13.99 22.82 -10.02
CA CYS A 88 -12.99 22.26 -9.11
C CYS A 88 -11.63 22.95 -9.31
N GLU A 89 -11.00 23.40 -8.21
CA GLU A 89 -9.65 23.96 -8.19
C GLU A 89 -8.80 23.20 -7.17
N ASP A 90 -7.79 22.46 -7.64
CA ASP A 90 -6.84 21.72 -6.79
C ASP A 90 -5.59 22.58 -6.49
N LYS A 91 -5.55 23.18 -5.30
CA LYS A 91 -4.45 24.01 -4.80
C LYS A 91 -3.34 23.13 -4.22
N LEU A 92 -2.45 22.64 -5.08
CA LEU A 92 -1.41 21.66 -4.73
C LEU A 92 -0.52 22.11 -3.55
N SER A 93 -0.06 23.37 -3.55
CA SER A 93 0.83 23.92 -2.53
C SER A 93 0.20 24.03 -1.14
N ARG A 94 -1.14 24.15 -1.09
CA ARG A 94 -1.90 24.30 0.17
C ARG A 94 -2.59 23.00 0.60
N ASN A 95 -2.54 21.96 -0.22
CA ASN A 95 -3.28 20.72 -0.01
C ASN A 95 -4.80 20.93 0.19
N ILE A 96 -5.40 21.80 -0.65
CA ILE A 96 -6.82 22.13 -0.62
C ILE A 96 -7.44 21.89 -1.99
N LEU A 97 -8.52 21.10 -2.02
CA LEU A 97 -9.44 21.06 -3.16
C LEU A 97 -10.59 22.01 -2.88
N THR A 98 -10.75 23.03 -3.70
CA THR A 98 -11.90 23.93 -3.67
C THR A 98 -12.92 23.47 -4.70
N VAL A 99 -14.16 23.30 -4.30
CA VAL A 99 -15.25 22.90 -5.18
C VAL A 99 -16.37 23.94 -5.07
N SER A 100 -16.87 24.41 -6.21
CA SER A 100 -17.95 25.41 -6.27
C SER A 100 -19.11 24.90 -7.11
N TYR A 101 -20.34 25.18 -6.67
CA TYR A 101 -21.57 24.84 -7.37
C TYR A 101 -22.69 25.80 -6.95
N GLY A 102 -23.46 26.36 -7.91
CA GLY A 102 -24.61 27.22 -7.61
C GLY A 102 -24.30 28.47 -6.78
N GLY A 103 -23.09 29.07 -6.94
CA GLY A 103 -22.64 30.21 -6.15
C GLY A 103 -22.09 29.89 -4.75
N VAL A 104 -22.11 28.61 -4.35
CA VAL A 104 -21.59 28.15 -3.07
C VAL A 104 -20.20 27.51 -3.30
N THR A 105 -19.26 27.72 -2.39
CA THR A 105 -17.91 27.18 -2.44
C THR A 105 -17.58 26.45 -1.14
N ASN A 106 -17.22 25.16 -1.26
CA ASN A 106 -16.74 24.34 -0.16
C ASN A 106 -15.23 24.07 -0.30
N ARG A 107 -14.52 23.96 0.83
CA ARG A 107 -13.08 23.70 0.89
C ARG A 107 -12.84 22.32 1.49
N PHE A 108 -12.07 21.50 0.80
CA PHE A 108 -11.68 20.15 1.23
C PHE A 108 -10.18 20.13 1.49
N TYR A 109 -9.80 20.06 2.75
CA TYR A 109 -8.40 19.99 3.19
C TYR A 109 -7.91 18.55 3.11
N LEU A 110 -6.75 18.33 2.49
CA LEU A 110 -6.15 17.01 2.29
C LEU A 110 -5.11 16.75 3.37
N PHE A 111 -5.28 15.66 4.11
CA PHE A 111 -4.37 15.23 5.17
C PHE A 111 -3.83 13.82 4.93
N GLY A 112 -2.55 13.63 5.31
CA GLY A 112 -1.90 12.33 5.35
C GLY A 112 -1.77 11.83 6.78
N GLY A 113 -2.40 10.70 7.12
CA GLY A 113 -2.27 10.00 8.40
C GLY A 113 -1.18 8.94 8.34
N LYS A 114 0.09 9.34 8.22
CA LYS A 114 1.22 8.41 8.05
C LYS A 114 1.58 7.72 9.36
N ASP A 115 1.63 8.46 10.45
CA ASP A 115 2.08 8.05 11.78
C ASP A 115 1.34 8.83 12.87
N GLU A 116 1.62 8.54 14.14
CA GLU A 116 0.96 9.16 15.30
C GLU A 116 1.15 10.68 15.34
N SER A 117 2.27 11.22 14.85
CA SER A 117 2.54 12.66 14.82
C SER A 117 1.60 13.41 13.87
N SER A 118 1.03 12.71 12.90
CA SER A 118 0.09 13.26 11.91
C SER A 118 -1.18 13.81 12.56
N ALA A 119 -1.53 13.39 13.77
CA ALA A 119 -2.68 13.90 14.51
C ALA A 119 -2.61 15.41 14.77
N SER A 120 -1.39 15.96 14.90
CA SER A 120 -1.17 17.41 15.09
C SER A 120 -1.56 18.25 13.89
N LEU A 121 -1.53 17.70 12.67
CA LEU A 121 -1.79 18.43 11.44
C LEU A 121 -3.24 18.92 11.31
N ILE A 122 -4.18 18.25 11.97
CA ILE A 122 -5.61 18.58 11.90
C ILE A 122 -6.11 19.35 13.13
N GLN A 123 -5.21 19.68 14.06
CA GLN A 123 -5.55 20.45 15.26
C GLN A 123 -5.97 21.88 14.90
N GLY A 124 -6.86 22.48 15.70
CA GLY A 124 -7.30 23.87 15.56
C GLY A 124 -8.30 24.11 14.43
N MET A 125 -8.69 23.10 13.66
CA MET A 125 -9.71 23.24 12.62
C MET A 125 -11.11 22.96 13.16
N THR A 126 -12.12 23.56 12.51
CA THR A 126 -13.54 23.21 12.65
C THR A 126 -14.03 22.69 11.31
N LEU A 127 -14.54 21.45 11.30
CA LEU A 127 -14.94 20.75 10.10
C LEU A 127 -16.42 20.40 10.13
N SER A 128 -17.07 20.46 8.98
CA SER A 128 -18.46 20.00 8.81
C SER A 128 -18.56 18.50 8.48
N GLY A 129 -17.44 17.85 8.18
CA GLY A 129 -17.40 16.42 7.93
C GLY A 129 -16.01 15.94 7.49
N VAL A 130 -15.83 14.62 7.51
CA VAL A 130 -14.56 14.00 7.12
C VAL A 130 -14.78 12.70 6.34
N LEU A 131 -13.96 12.51 5.32
CA LEU A 131 -13.86 11.24 4.60
C LEU A 131 -12.46 10.67 4.78
N PHE A 132 -12.38 9.41 5.22
CA PHE A 132 -11.15 8.63 5.35
C PHE A 132 -11.08 7.59 4.22
N ASP A 133 -10.10 7.73 3.34
CA ASP A 133 -9.75 6.71 2.35
C ASP A 133 -8.65 5.82 2.91
N GLU A 134 -8.87 4.52 2.91
CA GLU A 134 -8.02 3.53 3.56
C GLU A 134 -7.90 3.73 5.09
N ALA A 135 -9.03 3.94 5.78
CA ALA A 135 -9.10 4.22 7.22
C ALA A 135 -8.30 3.23 8.10
N ALA A 136 -8.27 1.94 7.72
CA ALA A 136 -7.51 0.92 8.43
C ALA A 136 -5.98 1.10 8.35
N LEU A 137 -5.46 1.90 7.42
CA LEU A 137 -4.02 2.17 7.32
C LEU A 137 -3.56 3.37 8.14
N MET A 138 -4.48 4.11 8.77
CA MET A 138 -4.17 5.31 9.54
C MET A 138 -4.06 4.99 11.04
N PRO A 139 -3.21 5.73 11.77
CA PRO A 139 -3.17 5.65 13.22
C PRO A 139 -4.52 6.01 13.85
N ARG A 140 -4.87 5.32 14.93
CA ARG A 140 -6.09 5.57 15.68
C ARG A 140 -6.17 7.01 16.17
N SER A 141 -5.08 7.53 16.73
CA SER A 141 -4.97 8.91 17.22
C SER A 141 -5.33 9.95 16.15
N PHE A 142 -4.85 9.76 14.92
CA PHE A 142 -5.15 10.65 13.80
C PHE A 142 -6.64 10.63 13.44
N VAL A 143 -7.24 9.44 13.35
CA VAL A 143 -8.67 9.31 13.03
C VAL A 143 -9.54 9.92 14.13
N GLU A 144 -9.26 9.61 15.40
CA GLU A 144 -9.99 10.17 16.55
C GLU A 144 -9.86 11.70 16.62
N GLN A 145 -8.67 12.24 16.34
CA GLN A 145 -8.45 13.69 16.28
C GLN A 145 -9.26 14.35 15.16
N ALA A 146 -9.30 13.76 13.96
CA ALA A 146 -10.09 14.28 12.86
C ALA A 146 -11.59 14.31 13.16
N LEU A 147 -12.10 13.26 13.79
CA LEU A 147 -13.49 13.20 14.24
C LEU A 147 -13.81 14.27 15.29
N ALA A 148 -12.90 14.50 16.24
CA ALA A 148 -13.05 15.54 17.26
C ALA A 148 -13.10 16.96 16.67
N ARG A 149 -12.61 17.17 15.45
CA ARG A 149 -12.70 18.47 14.73
C ARG A 149 -14.05 18.67 14.05
N CYS A 150 -14.85 17.64 13.86
CA CYS A 150 -16.18 17.72 13.27
C CYS A 150 -17.20 18.09 14.36
N SER A 151 -17.17 19.36 14.76
CA SER A 151 -18.01 19.90 15.86
C SER A 151 -19.19 20.76 15.36
N VAL A 152 -19.38 20.85 14.05
CA VAL A 152 -20.53 21.53 13.45
C VAL A 152 -21.77 20.65 13.58
N ASN A 153 -22.92 21.25 13.88
CA ASN A 153 -24.18 20.50 13.94
C ASN A 153 -24.48 19.84 12.58
N GLY A 154 -24.83 18.54 12.60
CA GLY A 154 -25.06 17.75 11.39
C GLY A 154 -23.79 17.23 10.72
N SER A 155 -22.62 17.35 11.35
CA SER A 155 -21.37 16.75 10.85
C SER A 155 -21.51 15.24 10.67
N ARG A 156 -20.95 14.71 9.58
CA ARG A 156 -21.00 13.27 9.25
C ARG A 156 -19.66 12.72 8.79
N PHE A 157 -19.51 11.38 8.89
CA PHE A 157 -18.25 10.67 8.68
C PHE A 157 -18.35 9.59 7.62
N TRP A 158 -17.37 9.53 6.72
CA TRP A 158 -17.23 8.48 5.70
C TRP A 158 -15.95 7.70 5.94
N PHE A 159 -16.06 6.38 6.10
CA PHE A 159 -14.91 5.49 6.26
C PHE A 159 -14.86 4.46 5.14
N ASN A 160 -13.81 4.49 4.35
CA ASN A 160 -13.51 3.49 3.34
C ASN A 160 -12.26 2.72 3.73
N CYS A 161 -12.29 1.39 3.67
CA CYS A 161 -11.11 0.57 3.92
C CYS A 161 -11.16 -0.78 3.21
N ASN A 162 -10.00 -1.42 3.12
CA ASN A 162 -9.87 -2.84 2.84
C ASN A 162 -9.62 -3.57 4.16
N PRO A 163 -10.00 -4.87 4.25
CA PRO A 163 -9.77 -5.67 5.45
C PRO A 163 -8.29 -5.87 5.76
N GLU A 164 -8.01 -5.88 7.05
CA GLU A 164 -6.72 -6.19 7.67
C GLU A 164 -6.87 -7.36 8.66
N HIS A 165 -6.11 -7.36 9.75
CA HIS A 165 -6.21 -8.38 10.79
C HIS A 165 -7.52 -8.23 11.59
N PRO A 166 -8.18 -9.33 12.06
CA PRO A 166 -9.44 -9.27 12.83
C PRO A 166 -9.31 -8.55 14.18
N GLU A 167 -8.11 -8.47 14.75
CA GLU A 167 -7.83 -7.72 15.97
C GLU A 167 -7.47 -6.24 15.72
N HIS A 168 -7.59 -5.79 14.49
CA HIS A 168 -7.29 -4.41 14.14
C HIS A 168 -8.26 -3.45 14.82
N TRP A 169 -7.75 -2.34 15.38
CA TRP A 169 -8.54 -1.38 16.15
C TRP A 169 -9.79 -0.87 15.41
N PHE A 170 -9.68 -0.60 14.10
CA PHE A 170 -10.80 -0.09 13.30
C PHE A 170 -11.93 -1.13 13.17
N TYR A 171 -11.57 -2.42 13.00
CA TYR A 171 -12.54 -3.50 12.96
C TYR A 171 -13.26 -3.67 14.30
N LEU A 172 -12.51 -3.67 15.42
CA LEU A 172 -13.06 -3.87 16.75
C LEU A 172 -13.90 -2.69 17.24
N GLU A 173 -13.44 -1.45 16.97
CA GLU A 173 -14.05 -0.24 17.54
C GLU A 173 -15.08 0.40 16.61
N TRP A 174 -15.00 0.18 15.30
CA TRP A 174 -15.93 0.78 14.35
C TRP A 174 -16.81 -0.24 13.65
N ILE A 175 -16.26 -1.25 12.98
CA ILE A 175 -17.05 -2.19 12.17
C ILE A 175 -17.92 -3.08 13.09
N LYS A 176 -17.33 -3.73 14.11
CA LYS A 176 -18.10 -4.56 15.05
C LYS A 176 -19.08 -3.76 15.92
N LYS A 177 -18.84 -2.47 16.08
CA LYS A 177 -19.68 -1.58 16.89
C LYS A 177 -20.47 -0.56 16.03
N ALA A 178 -20.67 -0.83 14.75
CA ALA A 178 -21.27 0.13 13.81
C ALA A 178 -22.62 0.67 14.29
N GLU A 179 -23.51 -0.20 14.81
CA GLU A 179 -24.81 0.23 15.35
C GLU A 179 -24.65 1.16 16.58
N ARG A 180 -23.72 0.85 17.49
CA ARG A 180 -23.45 1.69 18.68
C ARG A 180 -22.83 3.03 18.31
N LYS A 181 -22.12 3.09 17.17
CA LYS A 181 -21.51 4.29 16.59
C LYS A 181 -22.48 5.06 15.70
N ASN A 182 -23.75 4.66 15.65
CA ASN A 182 -24.74 5.20 14.74
C ASN A 182 -24.26 5.23 13.28
N ALA A 183 -23.52 4.19 12.85
CA ALA A 183 -22.93 4.08 11.52
C ALA A 183 -23.69 3.09 10.63
N LEU A 184 -23.90 3.45 9.38
CA LEU A 184 -24.32 2.53 8.34
C LEU A 184 -23.11 1.71 7.88
N TYR A 185 -23.16 0.39 8.11
CA TYR A 185 -22.10 -0.52 7.63
C TYR A 185 -22.49 -1.23 6.34
N LEU A 186 -21.61 -1.20 5.34
CA LEU A 186 -21.77 -1.87 4.05
C LEU A 186 -20.49 -2.61 3.66
N HIS A 187 -20.61 -3.92 3.55
CA HIS A 187 -19.52 -4.77 3.05
C HIS A 187 -19.58 -4.90 1.53
N PHE A 188 -18.46 -4.68 0.83
CA PHE A 188 -18.33 -4.69 -0.62
C PHE A 188 -17.49 -5.86 -1.13
N THR A 189 -17.95 -6.48 -2.20
CA THR A 189 -17.22 -7.45 -3.02
C THR A 189 -16.93 -6.88 -4.41
N MET A 190 -16.11 -7.55 -5.21
CA MET A 190 -15.88 -7.13 -6.61
C MET A 190 -17.16 -7.15 -7.45
N ASP A 191 -18.15 -7.97 -7.09
CA ASP A 191 -19.42 -8.07 -7.80
C ASP A 191 -20.32 -6.84 -7.59
N ASP A 192 -20.05 -6.06 -6.56
CA ASP A 192 -20.73 -4.80 -6.32
C ASP A 192 -20.32 -3.67 -7.29
N ASN A 193 -19.29 -3.92 -8.14
CA ASN A 193 -18.84 -2.97 -9.15
C ASN A 193 -19.26 -3.43 -10.57
N PRO A 194 -20.37 -2.92 -11.11
CA PRO A 194 -20.83 -3.31 -12.44
C PRO A 194 -19.95 -2.84 -13.61
N SER A 195 -18.96 -1.97 -13.33
CA SER A 195 -17.97 -1.53 -14.32
C SER A 195 -16.75 -2.46 -14.40
N LEU A 196 -16.64 -3.45 -13.50
CA LEU A 196 -15.53 -4.39 -13.46
C LEU A 196 -15.84 -5.61 -14.34
N SER A 197 -15.06 -5.80 -15.42
CA SER A 197 -15.23 -6.95 -16.30
C SER A 197 -14.79 -8.26 -15.64
N ASP A 198 -15.39 -9.38 -16.05
CA ASP A 198 -15.03 -10.71 -15.55
C ASP A 198 -13.56 -11.09 -15.84
N ARG A 199 -13.00 -10.59 -16.94
CA ARG A 199 -11.56 -10.73 -17.26
C ARG A 199 -10.70 -10.10 -16.17
N VAL A 200 -11.08 -8.90 -15.70
CA VAL A 200 -10.34 -8.20 -14.64
C VAL A 200 -10.54 -8.89 -13.29
N LYS A 201 -11.77 -9.36 -12.98
CA LYS A 201 -12.01 -10.14 -11.74
C LYS A 201 -11.13 -11.38 -11.68
N ARG A 202 -11.15 -12.22 -12.73
CA ARG A 202 -10.29 -13.42 -12.84
C ARG A 202 -8.81 -13.10 -12.70
N ARG A 203 -8.34 -11.97 -13.25
CA ARG A 203 -6.95 -11.54 -13.07
C ARG A 203 -6.63 -11.28 -11.61
N TYR A 204 -7.52 -10.64 -10.85
CA TYR A 204 -7.32 -10.42 -9.41
C TYR A 204 -7.41 -11.72 -8.60
N GLU A 205 -8.31 -12.63 -8.96
CA GLU A 205 -8.41 -13.96 -8.36
C GLU A 205 -7.13 -14.77 -8.53
N ASN A 206 -6.50 -14.71 -9.70
CA ASN A 206 -5.24 -15.40 -9.96
C ASN A 206 -4.02 -14.69 -9.35
N LEU A 207 -4.10 -13.37 -9.14
CA LEU A 207 -3.00 -12.56 -8.63
C LEU A 207 -2.75 -12.78 -7.15
N TYR A 208 -3.80 -12.96 -6.37
CA TYR A 208 -3.73 -13.12 -4.92
C TYR A 208 -3.86 -14.59 -4.52
N SER A 209 -3.27 -14.94 -3.37
CA SER A 209 -3.43 -16.26 -2.75
C SER A 209 -3.38 -16.15 -1.23
N GLY A 210 -3.79 -17.22 -0.54
CA GLY A 210 -3.79 -17.27 0.91
C GLY A 210 -4.58 -16.11 1.53
N VAL A 211 -4.03 -15.50 2.55
CA VAL A 211 -4.68 -14.40 3.28
C VAL A 211 -4.95 -13.17 2.42
N PHE A 212 -4.10 -12.87 1.46
CA PHE A 212 -4.32 -11.72 0.57
C PHE A 212 -5.48 -11.95 -0.38
N TYR A 213 -5.73 -13.19 -0.80
CA TYR A 213 -6.95 -13.54 -1.54
C TYR A 213 -8.19 -13.33 -0.67
N GLU A 214 -8.19 -13.81 0.57
CA GLU A 214 -9.30 -13.63 1.50
C GLU A 214 -9.59 -12.14 1.78
N ARG A 215 -8.55 -11.32 1.97
CA ARG A 215 -8.70 -9.89 2.26
C ARG A 215 -9.08 -9.06 1.03
N PHE A 216 -8.33 -9.20 -0.06
CA PHE A 216 -8.45 -8.28 -1.20
C PHE A 216 -9.44 -8.75 -2.27
N VAL A 217 -9.65 -10.07 -2.42
CA VAL A 217 -10.63 -10.62 -3.36
C VAL A 217 -11.97 -10.89 -2.67
N LYS A 218 -11.94 -11.58 -1.53
CA LYS A 218 -13.17 -11.90 -0.77
C LYS A 218 -13.61 -10.79 0.19
N GLY A 219 -12.75 -9.83 0.50
CA GLY A 219 -13.06 -8.72 1.39
C GLY A 219 -13.17 -9.10 2.87
N ARG A 220 -12.53 -10.17 3.31
CA ARG A 220 -12.67 -10.72 4.66
C ARG A 220 -11.61 -10.23 5.62
N TRP A 221 -12.00 -9.94 6.86
CA TRP A 221 -11.07 -9.67 7.97
C TRP A 221 -10.55 -11.02 8.49
N VAL A 222 -9.35 -11.39 8.11
CA VAL A 222 -8.75 -12.67 8.47
C VAL A 222 -7.31 -12.49 8.96
N ALA A 223 -6.95 -13.33 9.95
CA ALA A 223 -5.58 -13.38 10.47
C ALA A 223 -4.66 -14.14 9.50
N VAL A 224 -3.39 -13.77 9.53
CA VAL A 224 -2.34 -14.46 8.75
C VAL A 224 -1.69 -15.51 9.62
N TYR A 225 -1.54 -16.71 9.12
CA TYR A 225 -0.89 -17.81 9.82
C TYR A 225 0.10 -18.53 8.91
N GLY A 226 1.18 -19.07 9.52
CA GLY A 226 2.15 -19.91 8.82
C GLY A 226 3.18 -19.15 7.99
N ALA A 227 3.63 -19.75 6.90
CA ALA A 227 4.66 -19.18 6.03
C ALA A 227 4.18 -17.92 5.30
N VAL A 228 5.08 -16.94 5.15
CA VAL A 228 4.80 -15.70 4.40
C VAL A 228 4.64 -15.99 2.90
N TYR A 229 5.48 -16.91 2.38
CA TYR A 229 5.48 -17.30 0.97
C TYR A 229 5.28 -18.83 0.82
N PRO A 230 4.10 -19.38 1.16
CA PRO A 230 3.89 -20.82 1.19
C PRO A 230 4.06 -21.52 -0.17
N PHE A 231 3.82 -20.82 -1.27
CA PHE A 231 3.98 -21.34 -2.63
C PHE A 231 5.46 -21.54 -3.04
N MET A 232 6.41 -20.92 -2.33
CA MET A 232 7.84 -21.08 -2.55
C MET A 232 8.37 -22.42 -2.05
N SER A 233 7.54 -23.28 -1.46
CA SER A 233 7.86 -24.69 -1.17
C SER A 233 7.85 -25.57 -2.44
N ASP A 234 7.25 -25.12 -3.53
CA ASP A 234 7.28 -25.83 -4.81
C ASP A 234 8.62 -25.57 -5.53
N GLU A 235 9.37 -26.62 -5.80
CA GLU A 235 10.67 -26.54 -6.51
C GLU A 235 10.54 -25.89 -7.90
N LYS A 236 9.37 -25.92 -8.53
CA LYS A 236 9.10 -25.24 -9.80
C LYS A 236 9.16 -23.71 -9.73
N MET A 237 9.15 -23.16 -8.51
CA MET A 237 9.32 -21.73 -8.30
C MET A 237 10.76 -21.24 -8.45
N TYR A 238 11.72 -22.18 -8.50
CA TYR A 238 13.14 -21.91 -8.69
C TYR A 238 13.58 -22.29 -10.11
N CYS A 239 14.69 -21.73 -10.55
CA CYS A 239 15.24 -22.01 -11.89
C CYS A 239 16.77 -22.01 -11.87
N ASP A 240 17.38 -22.55 -12.90
CA ASP A 240 18.80 -22.36 -13.13
C ASP A 240 19.08 -20.95 -13.66
N VAL A 241 20.32 -20.49 -13.52
CA VAL A 241 20.72 -19.21 -14.10
C VAL A 241 20.56 -19.27 -15.62
N PRO A 242 19.77 -18.37 -16.23
CA PRO A 242 19.56 -18.41 -17.66
C PRO A 242 20.88 -18.33 -18.45
N THR A 243 20.97 -19.10 -19.51
CA THR A 243 22.07 -18.99 -20.48
C THR A 243 21.89 -17.76 -21.34
N GLY A 244 22.99 -17.10 -21.69
CA GLY A 244 22.99 -15.85 -22.45
C GLY A 244 23.23 -14.63 -21.56
N GLY A 245 23.29 -13.45 -22.19
CA GLY A 245 23.57 -12.19 -21.48
C GLY A 245 22.36 -11.59 -20.81
N PHE A 246 22.61 -10.82 -19.77
CA PHE A 246 21.61 -9.97 -19.12
C PHE A 246 21.77 -8.54 -19.63
N ASP A 247 20.65 -7.87 -19.93
CA ASP A 247 20.63 -6.49 -20.43
C ASP A 247 20.86 -5.45 -19.33
N ARG A 248 20.64 -5.85 -18.06
CA ARG A 248 20.78 -4.98 -16.89
C ARG A 248 21.10 -5.77 -15.64
N TYR A 249 21.96 -5.19 -14.79
CA TYR A 249 22.24 -5.73 -13.47
C TYR A 249 21.89 -4.73 -12.36
N ALA A 250 21.50 -5.24 -11.20
CA ALA A 250 21.25 -4.46 -10.00
C ALA A 250 21.56 -5.28 -8.75
N VAL A 251 21.68 -4.62 -7.61
CA VAL A 251 21.89 -5.27 -6.32
C VAL A 251 20.90 -4.74 -5.29
N SER A 252 20.42 -5.61 -4.41
CA SER A 252 19.67 -5.24 -3.22
C SER A 252 20.40 -5.72 -1.97
N ILE A 253 20.35 -4.94 -0.89
CA ILE A 253 21.13 -5.18 0.32
C ILE A 253 20.25 -4.95 1.55
N ASP A 254 20.13 -5.99 2.38
CA ASP A 254 19.76 -5.88 3.78
C ASP A 254 21.03 -5.99 4.62
N TYR A 255 21.43 -4.86 5.24
CA TYR A 255 22.72 -4.73 5.90
C TYR A 255 22.61 -4.95 7.40
N GLY A 256 23.42 -5.86 7.92
CA GLY A 256 23.56 -6.10 9.34
C GLY A 256 25.03 -6.30 9.75
N THR A 257 25.42 -5.73 10.89
CA THR A 257 26.74 -5.94 11.48
C THR A 257 26.77 -7.10 12.48
N VAL A 258 25.75 -7.19 13.33
CA VAL A 258 25.52 -8.27 14.31
C VAL A 258 24.51 -9.27 13.77
N ASN A 259 23.50 -8.81 13.09
CA ASN A 259 22.55 -9.63 12.35
C ASN A 259 23.13 -9.99 10.98
N PRO A 260 22.63 -11.03 10.32
CA PRO A 260 23.08 -11.38 8.99
C PRO A 260 23.01 -10.20 8.00
N ALA A 261 24.00 -10.12 7.13
CA ALA A 261 23.99 -9.24 5.97
C ALA A 261 23.64 -10.07 4.72
N SER A 262 22.64 -9.62 3.95
CA SER A 262 22.20 -10.26 2.72
C SER A 262 22.35 -9.30 1.55
N MET A 263 22.99 -9.74 0.46
CA MET A 263 23.09 -9.00 -0.79
C MET A 263 22.67 -9.90 -1.95
N GLY A 264 21.72 -9.47 -2.75
CA GLY A 264 21.25 -10.20 -3.93
C GLY A 264 21.71 -9.53 -5.22
N LEU A 265 22.37 -10.30 -6.08
CA LEU A 265 22.70 -9.89 -7.44
C LEU A 265 21.58 -10.26 -8.40
N TRP A 266 21.05 -9.29 -9.09
CA TRP A 266 19.94 -9.42 -10.02
C TRP A 266 20.41 -9.16 -11.46
N GLY A 267 20.02 -10.05 -12.37
CA GLY A 267 20.19 -9.87 -13.82
C GLY A 267 18.84 -9.84 -14.52
N ARG A 268 18.66 -8.94 -15.48
CA ARG A 268 17.45 -8.84 -16.30
C ARG A 268 17.67 -9.44 -17.68
N GLN A 269 16.75 -10.32 -18.08
CA GLN A 269 16.74 -10.91 -19.41
C GLN A 269 15.29 -11.01 -19.92
N ASN A 270 15.01 -10.54 -21.13
CA ASN A 270 13.66 -10.59 -21.74
C ASN A 270 12.55 -10.00 -20.86
N GLY A 271 12.86 -8.94 -20.13
CA GLY A 271 11.89 -8.27 -19.24
C GLY A 271 11.71 -8.92 -17.86
N VAL A 272 12.27 -10.11 -17.61
CA VAL A 272 12.22 -10.84 -16.34
C VAL A 272 13.52 -10.59 -15.57
N TRP A 273 13.38 -10.36 -14.26
CA TRP A 273 14.52 -10.24 -13.36
C TRP A 273 14.81 -11.58 -12.66
N TYR A 274 16.06 -11.98 -12.65
CA TYR A 274 16.56 -13.19 -12.01
C TYR A 274 17.50 -12.83 -10.88
N ARG A 275 17.24 -13.33 -9.66
CA ARG A 275 18.25 -13.32 -8.60
C ARG A 275 19.25 -14.42 -8.91
N ILE A 276 20.39 -14.03 -9.50
CA ILE A 276 21.34 -14.96 -10.12
C ILE A 276 22.45 -15.39 -9.17
N ASP A 277 22.72 -14.61 -8.13
CA ASP A 277 23.74 -14.90 -7.14
C ASP A 277 23.44 -14.12 -5.85
N GLU A 278 24.05 -14.51 -4.74
CA GLU A 278 23.89 -13.84 -3.46
C GLU A 278 25.14 -13.92 -2.59
N TYR A 279 25.31 -12.91 -1.76
CA TYR A 279 26.20 -12.91 -0.61
C TYR A 279 25.34 -12.95 0.66
N TYR A 280 25.63 -13.91 1.54
CA TYR A 280 24.94 -14.01 2.83
C TYR A 280 25.98 -14.28 3.93
N PHE A 281 26.08 -13.36 4.90
CA PHE A 281 27.04 -13.46 5.98
C PHE A 281 26.33 -13.34 7.33
N ASP A 282 26.40 -14.38 8.13
CA ASP A 282 25.83 -14.45 9.48
C ASP A 282 26.98 -14.43 10.50
N SER A 283 27.26 -13.25 11.07
CA SER A 283 28.38 -13.05 12.00
C SER A 283 28.32 -13.96 13.23
N ARG A 284 27.11 -14.36 13.64
CA ARG A 284 26.94 -15.29 14.78
C ARG A 284 27.36 -16.72 14.43
N LYS A 285 27.13 -17.15 13.20
CA LYS A 285 27.54 -18.47 12.72
C LYS A 285 29.03 -18.53 12.39
N GLU A 286 29.53 -17.43 11.81
CA GLU A 286 30.96 -17.31 11.42
C GLU A 286 31.87 -17.03 12.62
N GLY A 287 31.30 -16.63 13.78
CA GLY A 287 32.06 -16.30 14.97
C GLY A 287 32.90 -15.02 14.86
N CYS A 288 32.70 -14.21 13.82
CA CYS A 288 33.38 -12.95 13.60
C CYS A 288 32.43 -11.90 12.99
N GLN A 289 32.76 -10.63 13.20
CA GLN A 289 32.08 -9.52 12.53
C GLN A 289 32.94 -9.04 11.37
N ARG A 290 32.29 -8.48 10.35
CA ARG A 290 32.94 -7.80 9.23
C ARG A 290 32.71 -6.29 9.33
N THR A 291 33.72 -5.54 8.93
CA THR A 291 33.67 -4.08 8.80
C THR A 291 32.86 -3.70 7.54
N ASP A 292 32.46 -2.43 7.47
CA ASP A 292 31.78 -1.88 6.29
C ASP A 292 32.65 -2.04 5.03
N GLU A 293 33.98 -1.90 5.13
CA GLU A 293 34.93 -2.11 4.01
C GLU A 293 34.98 -3.57 3.57
N GLU A 294 35.00 -4.53 4.48
CA GLU A 294 34.97 -5.96 4.14
C GLU A 294 33.65 -6.37 3.47
N HIS A 295 32.53 -5.76 3.88
CA HIS A 295 31.24 -5.93 3.21
C HIS A 295 31.24 -5.25 1.84
N TYR A 296 31.89 -4.08 1.69
CA TYR A 296 32.07 -3.45 0.40
C TYR A 296 32.91 -4.29 -0.56
N ASP A 297 33.99 -4.90 -0.10
CA ASP A 297 34.78 -5.85 -0.88
C ASP A 297 33.96 -7.08 -1.30
N ALA A 298 33.09 -7.56 -0.42
CA ALA A 298 32.18 -8.65 -0.76
C ALA A 298 31.18 -8.22 -1.84
N LEU A 299 30.63 -7.00 -1.77
CA LEU A 299 29.80 -6.41 -2.81
C LEU A 299 30.54 -6.34 -4.15
N CYS A 300 31.80 -5.90 -4.14
CA CYS A 300 32.65 -5.84 -5.33
C CYS A 300 32.86 -7.23 -5.95
N ARG A 301 33.15 -8.24 -5.13
CA ARG A 301 33.30 -9.63 -5.59
C ARG A 301 32.02 -10.19 -6.17
N LEU A 302 30.86 -9.96 -5.53
CA LEU A 302 29.56 -10.39 -6.02
C LEU A 302 29.23 -9.76 -7.38
N CYS A 303 29.55 -8.49 -7.56
CA CYS A 303 29.31 -7.78 -8.82
C CYS A 303 30.29 -8.16 -9.93
N GLY A 304 31.55 -8.46 -9.60
CA GLY A 304 32.63 -8.66 -10.59
C GLY A 304 32.74 -7.46 -11.54
N ASP A 305 32.89 -7.75 -12.83
CA ASP A 305 33.02 -6.72 -13.89
C ASP A 305 31.68 -6.24 -14.45
N ARG A 306 30.57 -6.66 -13.84
CA ARG A 306 29.22 -6.32 -14.31
C ARG A 306 28.91 -4.85 -14.04
N LYS A 307 28.33 -4.17 -15.03
CA LYS A 307 27.85 -2.78 -14.86
C LYS A 307 26.54 -2.77 -14.06
N ILE A 308 26.63 -2.41 -12.79
CA ILE A 308 25.48 -2.34 -11.89
C ILE A 308 24.73 -1.02 -12.10
N SER A 309 23.46 -1.09 -12.41
CA SER A 309 22.61 0.08 -12.69
C SER A 309 22.14 0.80 -11.42
N ALA A 310 21.96 0.09 -10.32
CA ALA A 310 21.58 0.63 -9.01
C ALA A 310 21.82 -0.40 -7.90
N VAL A 311 22.09 0.08 -6.70
CA VAL A 311 22.18 -0.70 -5.46
C VAL A 311 21.13 -0.17 -4.49
N ALA A 312 20.12 -0.96 -4.16
CA ALA A 312 19.12 -0.63 -3.13
C ALA A 312 19.63 -1.08 -1.77
N VAL A 313 19.68 -0.18 -0.79
CA VAL A 313 20.21 -0.46 0.56
C VAL A 313 19.21 0.04 1.59
N ASP A 314 19.03 -0.70 2.70
CA ASP A 314 18.26 -0.24 3.85
C ASP A 314 18.76 1.16 4.30
N PRO A 315 17.87 2.16 4.42
CA PRO A 315 18.24 3.50 4.87
C PRO A 315 18.91 3.54 6.25
N SER A 316 18.65 2.55 7.10
CA SER A 316 19.27 2.45 8.43
C SER A 316 20.77 2.14 8.40
N ALA A 317 21.28 1.60 7.28
CA ALA A 317 22.69 1.27 7.07
C ALA A 317 23.54 2.49 6.69
N ALA A 318 23.44 3.59 7.43
CA ALA A 318 24.04 4.88 7.05
C ALA A 318 25.57 4.82 6.88
N SER A 319 26.28 4.08 7.73
CA SER A 319 27.74 3.92 7.65
C SER A 319 28.16 3.18 6.39
N PHE A 320 27.53 2.06 6.09
CA PHE A 320 27.79 1.28 4.89
C PHE A 320 27.44 2.05 3.61
N ILE A 321 26.33 2.77 3.59
CA ILE A 321 25.94 3.64 2.47
C ILE A 321 27.02 4.68 2.21
N GLU A 322 27.58 5.26 3.25
CA GLU A 322 28.65 6.27 3.13
C GLU A 322 29.94 5.65 2.58
N VAL A 323 30.32 4.45 3.00
CA VAL A 323 31.46 3.71 2.43
C VAL A 323 31.24 3.47 0.94
N VAL A 324 30.09 2.94 0.53
CA VAL A 324 29.80 2.68 -0.90
C VAL A 324 29.86 3.97 -1.72
N ARG A 325 29.37 5.10 -1.18
CA ARG A 325 29.43 6.41 -1.85
C ARG A 325 30.84 6.94 -2.00
N ARG A 326 31.69 6.80 -0.99
CA ARG A 326 33.09 7.24 -1.02
C ARG A 326 33.90 6.54 -2.10
N HIS A 327 33.68 5.24 -2.27
CA HIS A 327 34.32 4.49 -3.35
C HIS A 327 33.83 4.87 -4.76
N GLY A 328 32.63 5.44 -4.88
CA GLY A 328 32.11 6.00 -6.11
C GLY A 328 31.78 5.00 -7.24
N LYS A 329 31.96 3.67 -7.00
CA LYS A 329 31.73 2.63 -8.02
C LYS A 329 30.24 2.34 -8.27
N PHE A 330 29.38 2.49 -7.25
CA PHE A 330 28.00 2.10 -7.30
C PHE A 330 27.04 3.27 -6.98
N SER A 331 25.93 3.34 -7.72
CA SER A 331 24.83 4.28 -7.45
C SER A 331 23.90 3.71 -6.41
N VAL A 332 23.88 4.28 -5.19
CA VAL A 332 23.06 3.83 -4.07
C VAL A 332 21.70 4.51 -4.07
N LYS A 333 20.66 3.71 -3.90
CA LYS A 333 19.27 4.15 -3.69
C LYS A 333 18.79 3.71 -2.31
N PRO A 334 18.24 4.61 -1.47
CA PRO A 334 17.58 4.22 -0.23
C PRO A 334 16.39 3.31 -0.52
N ALA A 335 16.31 2.18 0.17
CA ALA A 335 15.23 1.22 -0.01
C ALA A 335 13.89 1.72 0.55
N GLN A 336 12.80 1.35 -0.10
CA GLN A 336 11.45 1.56 0.43
C GLN A 336 11.13 0.44 1.43
N ASN A 337 10.85 0.80 2.68
CA ASN A 337 10.81 -0.13 3.81
C ASN A 337 9.39 -0.53 4.29
N SER A 338 8.35 -0.45 3.44
CA SER A 338 7.01 -0.91 3.79
C SER A 338 6.93 -2.44 3.79
N VAL A 339 6.79 -3.06 4.98
CA VAL A 339 6.87 -4.52 5.14
C VAL A 339 5.69 -5.23 4.47
N VAL A 340 4.47 -5.02 4.93
CA VAL A 340 3.29 -5.76 4.44
C VAL A 340 3.01 -5.50 2.95
N ASN A 341 3.07 -4.23 2.53
CA ASN A 341 2.90 -3.87 1.13
C ASN A 341 4.02 -4.44 0.25
N GLY A 342 5.26 -4.44 0.76
CA GLY A 342 6.39 -5.04 0.07
C GLY A 342 6.25 -6.55 -0.08
N ILE A 343 5.86 -7.28 0.99
CA ILE A 343 5.58 -8.73 0.94
C ILE A 343 4.51 -9.04 -0.12
N ARG A 344 3.42 -8.25 -0.13
CA ARG A 344 2.38 -8.40 -1.15
C ARG A 344 2.94 -8.21 -2.57
N ARG A 345 3.78 -7.21 -2.77
CA ARG A 345 4.39 -6.90 -4.06
C ARG A 345 5.35 -8.02 -4.51
N VAL A 346 6.19 -8.52 -3.61
CA VAL A 346 7.07 -9.69 -3.87
C VAL A 346 6.24 -10.92 -4.23
N THR A 347 5.17 -11.20 -3.49
CA THR A 347 4.25 -12.31 -3.80
C THR A 347 3.71 -12.22 -5.22
N GLN A 348 3.29 -11.03 -5.62
CA GLN A 348 2.76 -10.76 -6.95
C GLN A 348 3.81 -11.02 -8.04
N THR A 349 5.00 -10.43 -7.90
CA THR A 349 6.07 -10.53 -8.91
C THR A 349 6.66 -11.93 -9.05
N LEU A 350 6.69 -12.71 -7.96
CA LEU A 350 7.06 -14.13 -8.01
C LEU A 350 6.01 -14.97 -8.75
N LYS A 351 4.73 -14.71 -8.51
CA LYS A 351 3.63 -15.48 -9.12
C LYS A 351 3.41 -15.17 -10.59
N ASP A 352 3.52 -13.91 -10.99
CA ASP A 352 3.40 -13.51 -12.40
C ASP A 352 4.70 -13.77 -13.20
N GLY A 353 5.77 -14.21 -12.52
CA GLY A 353 7.05 -14.53 -13.12
C GLY A 353 7.89 -13.32 -13.51
N SER A 354 7.54 -12.11 -13.07
CA SER A 354 8.33 -10.90 -13.29
C SER A 354 9.69 -10.94 -12.59
N ILE A 355 9.77 -11.69 -11.47
CA ILE A 355 11.02 -12.07 -10.82
C ILE A 355 11.11 -13.59 -10.67
N ARG A 356 12.34 -14.12 -10.70
CA ARG A 356 12.66 -15.52 -10.44
C ARG A 356 13.89 -15.63 -9.55
N ILE A 357 13.92 -16.69 -8.74
CA ILE A 357 15.03 -16.99 -7.83
C ILE A 357 15.80 -18.17 -8.39
N CYS A 358 17.10 -17.99 -8.61
CA CYS A 358 17.93 -19.07 -9.14
C CYS A 358 18.38 -20.06 -8.06
N ASN A 359 18.67 -21.28 -8.48
CA ASN A 359 19.14 -22.36 -7.61
C ASN A 359 20.47 -22.04 -6.88
N THR A 360 21.26 -21.13 -7.42
CA THR A 360 22.46 -20.57 -6.80
C THR A 360 22.21 -19.81 -5.49
N CYS A 361 20.99 -19.31 -5.27
CA CYS A 361 20.63 -18.50 -4.11
C CYS A 361 20.14 -19.36 -2.93
N ALA A 362 21.03 -20.11 -2.31
CA ALA A 362 20.71 -21.08 -1.25
C ALA A 362 20.17 -20.43 0.04
N ALA A 363 20.67 -19.24 0.44
CA ALA A 363 20.20 -18.54 1.61
C ALA A 363 18.77 -18.00 1.40
N SER A 364 18.48 -17.44 0.23
CA SER A 364 17.12 -17.05 -0.15
C SER A 364 16.16 -18.23 -0.12
N ARG A 365 16.53 -19.37 -0.72
CA ARG A 365 15.70 -20.59 -0.70
C ARG A 365 15.41 -21.04 0.72
N ARG A 366 16.41 -21.06 1.59
CA ARG A 366 16.25 -21.42 3.01
C ARG A 366 15.30 -20.45 3.71
N GLU A 367 15.46 -19.15 3.52
CA GLU A 367 14.62 -18.16 4.21
C GLU A 367 13.19 -18.16 3.70
N PHE A 368 12.92 -18.37 2.41
CA PHE A 368 11.56 -18.57 1.92
C PHE A 368 10.81 -19.70 2.65
N MET A 369 11.51 -20.76 3.04
CA MET A 369 10.92 -21.89 3.79
C MET A 369 10.69 -21.57 5.27
N LEU A 370 11.47 -20.65 5.85
CA LEU A 370 11.49 -20.36 7.28
C LEU A 370 10.75 -19.07 7.65
N TYR A 371 10.53 -18.17 6.71
CA TYR A 371 9.92 -16.88 6.97
C TYR A 371 8.43 -17.02 7.26
N LYS A 372 8.04 -16.64 8.48
CA LYS A 372 6.69 -16.86 9.03
C LYS A 372 6.11 -15.59 9.59
N TRP A 373 4.79 -15.55 9.62
CA TRP A 373 4.05 -14.53 10.32
C TRP A 373 4.12 -14.71 11.84
N ASP A 374 4.19 -13.59 12.56
CA ASP A 374 4.17 -13.56 14.02
C ASP A 374 2.71 -13.65 14.52
N THR A 375 2.30 -14.83 14.92
CA THR A 375 0.94 -15.11 15.39
C THR A 375 0.64 -14.55 16.78
N ALA A 376 1.66 -14.10 17.52
CA ALA A 376 1.49 -13.48 18.84
C ALA A 376 1.16 -11.98 18.73
N LYS A 377 1.37 -11.35 17.58
CA LYS A 377 1.08 -9.95 17.36
C LYS A 377 -0.33 -9.74 16.82
N ARG A 378 -0.93 -8.59 17.19
CA ARG A 378 -2.26 -8.18 16.71
C ARG A 378 -2.24 -7.63 15.27
N ASP A 379 -1.07 -7.21 14.80
CA ASP A 379 -0.85 -6.73 13.44
C ASP A 379 -0.15 -7.79 12.61
N ASP A 380 -0.31 -7.70 11.30
CA ASP A 380 0.39 -8.56 10.35
C ASP A 380 1.87 -8.19 10.28
N VAL A 381 2.64 -8.75 11.17
CA VAL A 381 4.09 -8.57 11.23
C VAL A 381 4.75 -9.91 11.08
N PRO A 382 5.72 -10.08 10.19
CA PRO A 382 6.53 -11.30 10.15
C PRO A 382 7.45 -11.37 11.37
N VAL A 383 7.81 -12.61 11.74
CA VAL A 383 8.82 -12.84 12.76
C VAL A 383 10.16 -12.30 12.29
N LYS A 384 10.82 -11.49 13.11
CA LYS A 384 12.15 -10.91 12.85
C LYS A 384 13.26 -11.95 13.02
N LYS A 385 13.21 -12.98 12.18
CA LYS A 385 14.17 -14.09 12.12
C LYS A 385 14.12 -14.77 10.76
N ASN A 386 15.26 -15.07 10.16
CA ASN A 386 15.36 -15.60 8.81
C ASN A 386 14.64 -14.71 7.78
N ASP A 387 14.86 -13.42 7.88
CA ASP A 387 14.17 -12.36 7.12
C ASP A 387 15.11 -11.52 6.25
N HIS A 388 16.43 -11.71 6.37
CA HIS A 388 17.43 -10.84 5.73
C HIS A 388 17.43 -10.94 4.20
N ALA A 389 17.40 -12.15 3.64
CA ALA A 389 17.25 -12.33 2.20
C ALA A 389 15.83 -11.94 1.73
N MET A 390 14.81 -12.09 2.60
CA MET A 390 13.44 -11.67 2.30
C MET A 390 13.32 -10.15 2.26
N ASP A 391 14.00 -9.45 3.17
CA ASP A 391 14.03 -7.99 3.20
C ASP A 391 14.81 -7.42 2.02
N ASP A 392 15.96 -7.98 1.65
CA ASP A 392 16.69 -7.53 0.48
C ASP A 392 15.91 -7.78 -0.83
N ILE A 393 15.21 -8.91 -1.00
CA ILE A 393 14.33 -9.16 -2.13
C ILE A 393 13.18 -8.13 -2.16
N ARG A 394 12.63 -7.79 -1.02
CA ARG A 394 11.60 -6.77 -0.88
C ARG A 394 12.12 -5.39 -1.30
N TYR A 395 13.33 -5.03 -0.89
CA TYR A 395 13.99 -3.79 -1.31
C TYR A 395 14.23 -3.74 -2.81
N PHE A 396 14.64 -4.85 -3.42
CA PHE A 396 14.76 -4.94 -4.87
C PHE A 396 13.45 -4.61 -5.58
N VAL A 397 12.38 -5.30 -5.20
CA VAL A 397 11.08 -5.16 -5.88
C VAL A 397 10.50 -3.77 -5.70
N THR A 398 10.51 -3.24 -4.47
CA THR A 398 9.87 -1.95 -4.17
C THR A 398 10.67 -0.73 -4.62
N THR A 399 11.99 -0.87 -4.77
CA THR A 399 12.88 0.28 -5.04
C THR A 399 13.44 0.27 -6.46
N ILE A 400 13.86 -0.89 -6.97
CA ILE A 400 14.50 -1.00 -8.28
C ILE A 400 13.48 -1.29 -9.37
N MET A 401 12.62 -2.28 -9.19
CA MET A 401 11.59 -2.61 -10.19
C MET A 401 10.54 -1.49 -10.29
N ASP A 402 9.94 -1.11 -9.18
CA ASP A 402 8.86 -0.12 -9.16
C ASP A 402 9.38 1.32 -9.33
N GLY A 403 10.61 1.61 -8.90
CA GLY A 403 11.26 2.92 -9.07
C GLY A 403 11.82 3.16 -10.48
N GLY A 404 11.94 2.12 -11.31
CA GLY A 404 12.36 2.21 -12.74
C GLY A 404 11.18 2.39 -13.70
N THR A 405 10.01 2.05 -13.27
CA THR A 405 8.73 2.40 -13.88
C THR A 405 8.20 3.60 -13.12
N GLY A 406 8.49 4.81 -13.59
CA GLY A 406 7.66 5.95 -13.23
C GLY A 406 6.23 5.50 -13.44
N ALA A 407 5.48 5.39 -12.32
CA ALA A 407 4.08 4.99 -12.27
C ALA A 407 3.63 4.24 -13.53
N VAL A 408 3.61 2.92 -13.52
CA VAL A 408 2.67 2.24 -14.40
C VAL A 408 1.31 2.65 -13.88
N ALA A 409 0.86 3.79 -14.34
CA ALA A 409 -0.54 4.06 -14.48
C ALA A 409 -1.07 2.81 -15.19
N PHE A 410 -1.89 2.02 -14.54
CA PHE A 410 -2.76 1.10 -15.23
C PHE A 410 -3.62 1.99 -16.13
N ALA A 411 -3.13 2.17 -17.37
CA ALA A 411 -3.90 2.80 -18.41
C ALA A 411 -5.21 2.03 -18.47
N ALA A 412 -6.29 2.70 -18.16
CA ALA A 412 -7.59 2.28 -18.57
C ALA A 412 -7.52 2.27 -20.09
N GLU A 413 -7.36 1.11 -20.71
CA GLU A 413 -7.70 0.96 -22.11
C GLU A 413 -9.15 1.37 -22.26
N ARG A 414 -9.33 2.29 -23.18
CA ARG A 414 -10.59 2.92 -23.59
C ARG A 414 -11.62 1.91 -24.05
#